data_878d9163adc962e21872853e6e22a92e
#
_entry.id   878d9163adc962e21872853e6e22a92e
#
_cell.length_a   1.000
_cell.length_b   1.000
_cell.length_c   1.000
_cell.angle_alpha   90.00
_cell.angle_beta   90.00
_cell.angle_gamma   90.00
#
_symmetry.space_group_name_H-M   'P 1'
#
loop_
_entity.id
_entity.type
_entity.pdbx_description
1 polymer ?
#
loop_
_entity_poly.entity_id
_entity_poly.type
_entity_poly.pdbx_seq_one_letter_code
_entity_poly.pdbx_strand_id
1 'polypeptide(L)'
;NIYAAGDVTGLSGIWPNAMKQGQIAALNMCGIQAEYTDRYAMKNTMNFYGLVTLSLGRGVAEEGDIVLEEEDAHNYRRAIIRDGKLDSILLQGKIDYSGIYQYLIKNQIDLSGKEQDIFHLSFADFYGVKENGAYCYQI
;
A
#
# COMPACT_ATOMS: atom_id res chain seq x y z
N ASN A 1 11.55 -5.37 -29.93
CA ASN A 1 11.13 -4.92 -28.60
C ASN A 1 9.88 -5.69 -28.19
N ILE A 2 9.89 -6.24 -26.95
CA ILE A 2 8.78 -7.01 -26.38
C ILE A 2 8.29 -6.21 -25.19
N TYR A 3 6.97 -6.07 -25.06
CA TYR A 3 6.31 -5.39 -23.96
C TYR A 3 5.32 -6.34 -23.29
N ALA A 4 5.14 -6.20 -21.97
CA ALA A 4 4.19 -6.98 -21.19
C ALA A 4 3.38 -6.06 -20.29
N ALA A 5 2.10 -6.39 -20.05
CA ALA A 5 1.21 -5.64 -19.19
C ALA A 5 0.17 -6.57 -18.54
N GLY A 6 -0.32 -6.22 -17.38
CA GLY A 6 -1.30 -6.99 -16.61
C GLY A 6 -0.65 -8.12 -15.80
N ASP A 7 -1.43 -9.13 -15.48
CA ASP A 7 -1.08 -10.23 -14.57
C ASP A 7 0.20 -10.97 -14.97
N VAL A 8 0.47 -11.06 -16.25
CA VAL A 8 1.69 -11.70 -16.80
C VAL A 8 2.98 -11.04 -16.32
N THR A 9 2.93 -9.78 -15.87
CA THR A 9 4.10 -9.06 -15.32
C THR A 9 4.46 -9.49 -13.92
N GLY A 10 3.55 -10.16 -13.19
CA GLY A 10 3.70 -10.49 -11.78
C GLY A 10 3.67 -9.29 -10.83
N LEU A 11 3.46 -8.07 -11.34
CA LEU A 11 3.50 -6.84 -10.52
C LEU A 11 2.19 -6.60 -9.77
N SER A 12 1.06 -7.00 -10.36
CA SER A 12 -0.25 -6.76 -9.76
C SER A 12 -1.32 -7.59 -10.47
N GLY A 13 -2.18 -8.27 -9.71
CA GLY A 13 -3.32 -9.06 -10.19
C GLY A 13 -4.64 -8.30 -10.15
N ILE A 14 -4.66 -6.97 -10.28
CA ILE A 14 -5.88 -6.18 -10.26
C ILE A 14 -6.07 -5.37 -11.56
N TRP A 15 -7.33 -5.30 -12.02
CA TRP A 15 -7.68 -4.68 -13.28
C TRP A 15 -7.23 -3.23 -13.47
N PRO A 16 -7.40 -2.30 -12.51
CA PRO A 16 -6.95 -0.92 -12.71
C PRO A 16 -5.45 -0.80 -13.00
N ASN A 17 -4.65 -1.63 -12.33
CA ASN A 17 -3.20 -1.66 -12.56
C ASN A 17 -2.85 -2.25 -13.92
N ALA A 18 -3.55 -3.32 -14.33
CA ALA A 18 -3.38 -3.91 -15.67
C ALA A 18 -3.69 -2.90 -16.79
N MET A 19 -4.75 -2.10 -16.65
CA MET A 19 -5.08 -1.02 -17.59
C MET A 19 -3.95 0.02 -17.67
N LYS A 20 -3.45 0.47 -16.54
CA LYS A 20 -2.36 1.47 -16.48
C LYS A 20 -1.07 0.94 -17.09
N GLN A 21 -0.73 -0.33 -16.79
CA GLN A 21 0.41 -1.01 -17.41
C GLN A 21 0.25 -1.09 -18.94
N GLY A 22 -0.95 -1.43 -19.43
CA GLY A 22 -1.27 -1.48 -20.85
C GLY A 22 -1.09 -0.12 -21.54
N GLN A 23 -1.55 0.96 -20.92
CA GLN A 23 -1.35 2.31 -21.44
C GLN A 23 0.14 2.68 -21.55
N ILE A 24 0.93 2.35 -20.51
CA ILE A 24 2.37 2.63 -20.49
C ILE A 24 3.09 1.78 -21.55
N ALA A 25 2.72 0.51 -21.69
CA ALA A 25 3.27 -0.35 -22.73
C ALA A 25 2.97 0.23 -24.14
N ALA A 26 1.75 0.68 -24.38
CA ALA A 26 1.36 1.30 -25.66
C ALA A 26 2.15 2.58 -25.94
N LEU A 27 2.35 3.46 -24.96
CA LEU A 27 3.17 4.66 -25.11
C LEU A 27 4.61 4.30 -25.53
N ASN A 28 5.23 3.33 -24.85
CA ASN A 28 6.57 2.88 -25.18
C ASN A 28 6.65 2.24 -26.57
N MET A 29 5.62 1.50 -27.00
CA MET A 29 5.53 0.97 -28.36
C MET A 29 5.50 2.07 -29.43
N CYS A 30 4.89 3.23 -29.09
CA CYS A 30 4.86 4.41 -29.94
C CYS A 30 6.11 5.29 -29.85
N GLY A 31 7.15 4.86 -29.11
CA GLY A 31 8.39 5.62 -28.93
C GLY A 31 8.31 6.73 -27.86
N ILE A 32 7.21 6.83 -27.13
CA ILE A 32 7.05 7.76 -26.01
C ILE A 32 7.51 7.06 -24.74
N GLN A 33 8.59 7.55 -24.13
CA GLN A 33 9.11 6.98 -22.89
C GLN A 33 8.14 7.24 -21.73
N ALA A 34 7.65 6.16 -21.12
CA ALA A 34 6.79 6.17 -19.96
C ALA A 34 7.16 5.05 -18.98
N GLU A 35 7.14 5.33 -17.68
CA GLU A 35 7.45 4.38 -16.63
C GLU A 35 6.23 4.05 -15.78
N TYR A 36 6.10 2.77 -15.40
CA TYR A 36 5.09 2.34 -14.43
C TYR A 36 5.62 2.57 -13.01
N THR A 37 5.12 3.61 -12.35
CA THR A 37 5.57 4.02 -11.02
C THR A 37 4.68 3.51 -9.87
N ASP A 38 3.49 2.98 -10.18
CA ASP A 38 2.48 2.58 -9.19
C ASP A 38 2.68 1.14 -8.70
N ARG A 39 3.91 0.81 -8.33
CA ARG A 39 4.33 -0.55 -7.95
C ARG A 39 3.82 -0.98 -6.58
N TYR A 40 3.52 -0.02 -5.71
CA TYR A 40 3.21 -0.25 -4.31
C TYR A 40 1.72 -0.17 -3.99
N ALA A 41 0.91 0.44 -4.84
CA ALA A 41 -0.49 0.73 -4.55
C ALA A 41 -1.47 -0.37 -5.00
N MET A 42 -1.10 -1.63 -4.83
CA MET A 42 -2.05 -2.73 -5.03
C MET A 42 -3.11 -2.67 -3.93
N LYS A 43 -4.37 -2.48 -4.35
CA LYS A 43 -5.51 -2.42 -3.45
C LYS A 43 -6.58 -3.38 -3.91
N ASN A 44 -6.95 -4.31 -3.05
CA ASN A 44 -8.09 -5.19 -3.25
C ASN A 44 -9.00 -5.16 -2.04
N THR A 45 -10.30 -4.98 -2.28
CA THR A 45 -11.32 -5.06 -1.23
C THR A 45 -12.34 -6.11 -1.66
N MET A 46 -12.55 -7.09 -0.81
CA MET A 46 -13.48 -8.19 -1.05
C MET A 46 -14.44 -8.32 0.12
N ASN A 47 -15.63 -8.87 -0.16
CA ASN A 47 -16.61 -9.20 0.87
C ASN A 47 -16.93 -10.68 0.76
N PHE A 48 -16.49 -11.44 1.75
CA PHE A 48 -16.73 -12.86 1.85
C PHE A 48 -17.95 -13.13 2.76
N TYR A 49 -19.15 -13.08 2.20
CA TYR A 49 -20.39 -13.32 2.94
C TYR A 49 -20.56 -12.46 4.20
N GLY A 50 -20.28 -11.17 4.09
CA GLY A 50 -20.34 -10.23 5.20
C GLY A 50 -18.98 -9.93 5.87
N LEU A 51 -17.98 -10.77 5.66
CA LEU A 51 -16.63 -10.52 6.14
C LEU A 51 -15.87 -9.67 5.13
N VAL A 52 -15.78 -8.38 5.41
CA VAL A 52 -15.04 -7.45 4.57
C VAL A 52 -13.53 -7.64 4.79
N THR A 53 -12.81 -7.75 3.68
CA THR A 53 -11.34 -7.91 3.71
C THR A 53 -10.71 -6.89 2.76
N LEU A 54 -9.75 -6.11 3.27
CA LEU A 54 -8.95 -5.16 2.51
C LEU A 54 -7.50 -5.63 2.51
N SER A 55 -6.91 -5.74 1.32
CA SER A 55 -5.48 -6.00 1.14
C SER A 55 -4.84 -4.84 0.38
N LEU A 56 -3.73 -4.33 0.89
CA LEU A 56 -2.88 -3.32 0.26
C LEU A 56 -1.45 -3.84 0.18
N GLY A 57 -0.74 -3.51 -0.89
CA GLY A 57 0.64 -3.94 -1.09
C GLY A 57 0.78 -5.38 -1.55
N ARG A 58 1.99 -5.96 -1.43
CA ARG A 58 2.32 -7.28 -1.99
C ARG A 58 1.88 -8.45 -1.12
N GLY A 59 1.79 -8.28 0.19
CA GLY A 59 1.28 -9.27 1.13
C GLY A 59 2.22 -10.45 1.45
N VAL A 60 3.44 -10.48 0.92
CA VAL A 60 4.40 -11.57 1.09
C VAL A 60 5.57 -11.09 1.93
N ALA A 61 5.78 -11.70 3.10
CA ALA A 61 6.92 -11.41 3.95
C ALA A 61 8.18 -12.10 3.42
N GLU A 62 9.31 -11.43 3.56
CA GLU A 62 10.65 -11.92 3.22
C GLU A 62 11.52 -11.96 4.48
N GLU A 63 12.69 -12.57 4.40
CA GLU A 63 13.62 -12.63 5.53
C GLU A 63 14.08 -11.20 5.91
N GLY A 64 13.97 -10.86 7.19
CA GLY A 64 14.30 -9.54 7.71
C GLY A 64 13.12 -8.58 7.84
N ASP A 65 11.95 -8.91 7.29
CA ASP A 65 10.74 -8.10 7.46
C ASP A 65 10.21 -8.17 8.90
N ILE A 66 9.64 -7.07 9.38
CA ILE A 66 8.85 -7.05 10.60
C ILE A 66 7.41 -7.40 10.22
N VAL A 67 6.89 -8.48 10.81
CA VAL A 67 5.50 -8.90 10.63
C VAL A 67 4.77 -8.67 11.95
N LEU A 68 3.73 -7.86 11.91
CA LEU A 68 2.86 -7.57 13.05
C LEU A 68 1.46 -8.10 12.77
N GLU A 69 0.86 -8.72 13.77
CA GLU A 69 -0.48 -9.29 13.68
C GLU A 69 -1.28 -8.95 14.94
N GLU A 70 -2.55 -8.59 14.73
CA GLU A 70 -3.54 -8.44 15.79
C GLU A 70 -4.81 -9.17 15.42
N GLU A 71 -5.41 -9.89 16.38
CA GLU A 71 -6.66 -10.61 16.20
C GLU A 71 -7.57 -10.41 17.41
N ASP A 72 -8.84 -10.19 17.14
CA ASP A 72 -9.92 -10.24 18.12
C ASP A 72 -11.08 -11.11 17.60
N ALA A 73 -12.19 -11.20 18.33
CA ALA A 73 -13.32 -12.05 17.96
C ALA A 73 -13.95 -11.74 16.58
N HIS A 74 -13.71 -10.56 16.03
CA HIS A 74 -14.37 -10.07 14.81
C HIS A 74 -13.40 -9.49 13.77
N ASN A 75 -12.16 -9.25 14.15
CA ASN A 75 -11.19 -8.56 13.31
C ASN A 75 -9.87 -9.31 13.26
N TYR A 76 -9.22 -9.27 12.11
CA TYR A 76 -7.83 -9.68 11.95
C TYR A 76 -7.07 -8.60 11.20
N ARG A 77 -5.87 -8.27 11.65
CA ARG A 77 -4.98 -7.29 11.04
C ARG A 77 -3.59 -7.87 10.93
N ARG A 78 -2.96 -7.67 9.79
CA ARG A 78 -1.58 -8.09 9.55
C ARG A 78 -0.86 -7.01 8.76
N ALA A 79 0.30 -6.56 9.25
CA ALA A 79 1.16 -5.61 8.58
C ALA A 79 2.54 -6.22 8.33
N ILE A 80 3.13 -5.89 7.19
CA ILE A 80 4.52 -6.23 6.85
C ILE A 80 5.26 -4.93 6.65
N ILE A 81 6.33 -4.74 7.43
CA ILE A 81 7.21 -3.57 7.37
C ILE A 81 8.56 -4.02 6.87
N ARG A 82 9.04 -3.39 5.81
CA ARG A 82 10.31 -3.65 5.15
C ARG A 82 11.12 -2.36 5.08
N ASP A 83 12.37 -2.42 5.52
CA ASP A 83 13.28 -1.26 5.51
C ASP A 83 12.65 -0.01 6.16
N GLY A 84 11.95 -0.19 7.30
CA GLY A 84 11.28 0.89 8.04
C GLY A 84 10.03 1.46 7.36
N LYS A 85 9.50 0.82 6.30
CA LYS A 85 8.33 1.28 5.54
C LYS A 85 7.25 0.21 5.49
N LEU A 86 5.99 0.64 5.44
CA LEU A 86 4.89 -0.30 5.26
C LEU A 86 4.93 -0.86 3.82
N ASP A 87 5.21 -2.17 3.69
CA ASP A 87 5.16 -2.89 2.41
C ASP A 87 3.74 -3.35 2.09
N SER A 88 3.04 -3.88 3.09
CA SER A 88 1.67 -4.35 2.90
C SER A 88 0.87 -4.37 4.19
N ILE A 89 -0.46 -4.33 4.04
CA ILE A 89 -1.40 -4.53 5.14
C ILE A 89 -2.61 -5.33 4.69
N LEU A 90 -3.05 -6.22 5.55
CA LEU A 90 -4.31 -6.96 5.45
C LEU A 90 -5.19 -6.57 6.63
N LEU A 91 -6.41 -6.15 6.34
CA LEU A 91 -7.44 -5.85 7.33
C LEU A 91 -8.66 -6.71 7.02
N GLN A 92 -9.19 -7.39 8.02
CA GLN A 92 -10.39 -8.19 7.92
C GLN A 92 -11.38 -7.81 9.03
N GLY A 93 -12.66 -7.66 8.68
CA GLY A 93 -13.70 -7.14 9.56
C GLY A 93 -13.79 -5.62 9.47
N LYS A 94 -13.31 -4.88 10.46
CA LYS A 94 -13.32 -3.41 10.48
C LYS A 94 -12.18 -2.85 9.64
N ILE A 95 -12.52 -2.20 8.54
CA ILE A 95 -11.56 -1.59 7.60
C ILE A 95 -11.58 -0.05 7.60
N ASP A 96 -12.22 0.54 8.62
CA ASP A 96 -12.33 2.00 8.75
C ASP A 96 -10.94 2.65 8.82
N TYR A 97 -10.86 3.88 8.31
CA TYR A 97 -9.64 4.69 8.30
C TYR A 97 -8.45 4.09 7.52
N SER A 98 -8.67 3.07 6.71
CA SER A 98 -7.60 2.39 5.96
C SER A 98 -6.88 3.26 4.91
N GLY A 99 -7.37 4.46 4.63
CA GLY A 99 -6.76 5.40 3.69
C GLY A 99 -5.33 5.80 4.04
N ILE A 100 -5.00 5.85 5.34
CA ILE A 100 -3.62 6.15 5.76
C ILE A 100 -2.63 5.08 5.28
N TYR A 101 -2.97 3.81 5.38
CA TYR A 101 -2.07 2.72 4.95
C TYR A 101 -1.78 2.78 3.45
N GLN A 102 -2.79 3.10 2.64
CA GLN A 102 -2.58 3.32 1.21
C GLN A 102 -1.60 4.47 0.96
N TYR A 103 -1.72 5.54 1.73
CA TYR A 103 -0.81 6.68 1.64
C TYR A 103 0.61 6.31 2.04
N LEU A 104 0.80 5.61 3.17
CA LEU A 104 2.11 5.17 3.66
C LEU A 104 2.81 4.27 2.65
N ILE A 105 2.10 3.27 2.09
CA ILE A 105 2.64 2.34 1.10
C ILE A 105 3.00 3.08 -0.19
N LYS A 106 2.08 3.89 -0.72
CA LYS A 106 2.26 4.58 -2.01
C LYS A 106 3.44 5.55 -1.97
N ASN A 107 3.59 6.29 -0.89
CA ASN A 107 4.60 7.33 -0.77
C ASN A 107 5.88 6.84 -0.07
N GLN A 108 5.93 5.56 0.32
CA GLN A 108 7.09 4.94 0.94
C GLN A 108 7.58 5.71 2.19
N ILE A 109 6.63 6.07 3.06
CA ILE A 109 6.87 6.86 4.26
C ILE A 109 7.68 6.06 5.27
N ASP A 110 8.70 6.70 5.85
CA ASP A 110 9.52 6.14 6.92
C ASP A 110 8.70 6.05 8.22
N LEU A 111 8.63 4.85 8.79
CA LEU A 111 7.91 4.55 10.03
C LEU A 111 8.86 4.36 11.22
N SER A 112 10.13 4.70 11.08
CA SER A 112 11.14 4.48 12.14
C SER A 112 10.67 5.01 13.50
N GLY A 113 10.56 4.09 14.47
CA GLY A 113 10.07 4.35 15.81
C GLY A 113 8.53 4.34 15.96
N LYS A 114 7.78 4.03 14.90
CA LYS A 114 6.30 3.92 14.91
C LYS A 114 5.80 2.56 14.44
N GLU A 115 6.71 1.63 14.15
CA GLU A 115 6.38 0.34 13.54
C GLU A 115 5.39 -0.45 14.39
N GLN A 116 5.61 -0.47 15.71
CA GLN A 116 4.78 -1.25 16.65
C GLN A 116 3.35 -0.70 16.79
N ASP A 117 3.15 0.58 16.47
CA ASP A 117 1.86 1.25 16.57
C ASP A 117 1.09 1.27 15.24
N ILE A 118 1.55 0.50 14.24
CA ILE A 118 1.05 0.56 12.86
C ILE A 118 -0.47 0.50 12.76
N PHE A 119 -1.14 -0.31 13.58
CA PHE A 119 -2.60 -0.48 13.55
C PHE A 119 -3.36 0.66 14.23
N HIS A 120 -2.67 1.56 14.90
CA HIS A 120 -3.23 2.71 15.62
C HIS A 120 -2.85 4.04 14.98
N LEU A 121 -1.98 4.02 13.96
CA LEU A 121 -1.55 5.23 13.26
C LEU A 121 -2.71 5.91 12.53
N SER A 122 -2.68 7.21 12.58
CA SER A 122 -3.58 8.11 11.87
C SER A 122 -2.80 9.25 11.21
N PHE A 123 -3.43 10.05 10.37
CA PHE A 123 -2.78 11.26 9.82
C PHE A 123 -2.34 12.24 10.91
N ALA A 124 -2.95 12.21 12.10
CA ALA A 124 -2.56 13.05 13.22
C ALA A 124 -1.14 12.76 13.75
N ASP A 125 -0.68 11.51 13.60
CA ASP A 125 0.67 11.10 14.04
C ASP A 125 1.79 11.67 13.16
N PHE A 126 1.40 12.21 11.99
CA PHE A 126 2.29 12.86 11.03
C PHE A 126 2.03 14.37 10.93
N TYR A 127 1.22 14.91 11.80
CA TYR A 127 0.85 16.32 11.80
C TYR A 127 1.94 17.15 12.46
N GLY A 128 2.26 18.29 11.87
CA GLY A 128 3.25 19.21 12.38
C GLY A 128 2.94 20.66 12.07
N VAL A 129 3.71 21.57 12.67
CA VAL A 129 3.62 23.01 12.45
C VAL A 129 4.98 23.49 11.94
N LYS A 130 5.00 24.18 10.79
CA LYS A 130 6.18 24.79 10.22
C LYS A 130 6.61 26.01 11.03
N GLU A 131 7.84 26.47 10.86
CA GLU A 131 8.37 27.67 11.52
C GLU A 131 7.52 28.93 11.28
N ASN A 132 6.85 29.01 10.14
CA ASN A 132 5.94 30.13 9.81
C ASN A 132 4.52 29.97 10.40
N GLY A 133 4.29 28.98 11.26
CA GLY A 133 3.01 28.68 11.88
C GLY A 133 2.00 27.95 10.98
N ALA A 134 2.36 27.62 9.73
CA ALA A 134 1.48 26.85 8.84
C ALA A 134 1.46 25.38 9.23
N TYR A 135 0.28 24.79 9.20
CA TYR A 135 0.11 23.35 9.41
C TYR A 135 0.61 22.52 8.23
N CYS A 136 1.19 21.38 8.52
CA CYS A 136 1.62 20.42 7.51
C CYS A 136 1.56 18.99 8.06
N TYR A 137 1.53 18.02 7.17
CA TYR A 137 1.88 16.64 7.51
C TYR A 137 3.40 16.49 7.28
N GLN A 138 4.08 15.96 8.28
CA GLN A 138 5.52 15.65 8.21
C GLN A 138 5.67 14.23 7.63
N ILE A 139 5.22 14.07 6.39
CA ILE A 139 5.23 12.81 5.68
C ILE A 139 6.05 12.96 4.42
#